data_41f2b95e84d784eb4f1e204447b108fa
#
_entry.id   41f2b95e84d784eb4f1e204447b108fa
#
_cell.length_a   1.000
_cell.length_b   1.000
_cell.length_c   1.000
_cell.angle_alpha   90.00
_cell.angle_beta   90.00
_cell.angle_gamma   90.00
#
_symmetry.space_group_name_H-M   'P 1'
#
loop_
_entity.id
_entity.type
_entity.pdbx_description
1 polymer ?
#
loop_
_entity_poly.entity_id
_entity_poly.type
_entity_poly.pdbx_seq_one_letter_code
_entity_poly.pdbx_strand_id
1 'polypeptide(L)'
;MRFSDLLDAARNHPLEVTIPAEWAQGRATFGGLVAALQYEALRAQVPADRPLRSLAITFVGPVAADVPASYHVEVLREGKAVSQLLGRVVQNGEVATLVQASFGASRESQVVVASEPPPTFKHWDECQELPYMQGVTPEFMRHLAMRWSVGGLPFTGNTSRDMGGWVRLRGDVKEEPLTESHILALVDAWPPALLPHLRKPAPGSTLTWTIEFIQPLQDLTTLDWCQYYVNIEHARDGYGHAAAALWSPSGELIAISRQTVVVFA
;
A
#
# COMPACT_ATOMS: atom_id res chain seq x y z
N MET A 1 -13.80 -11.62 5.63
CA MET A 1 -12.97 -11.27 6.84
C MET A 1 -12.55 -9.81 6.71
N ARG A 2 -12.74 -8.99 7.74
CA ARG A 2 -12.41 -7.56 7.69
C ARG A 2 -10.89 -7.35 7.69
N PHE A 3 -10.45 -6.19 7.25
CA PHE A 3 -9.04 -5.79 7.29
C PHE A 3 -8.47 -5.86 8.72
N SER A 4 -9.19 -5.29 9.69
CA SER A 4 -8.81 -5.31 11.10
C SER A 4 -8.68 -6.73 11.68
N ASP A 5 -9.54 -7.67 11.30
CA ASP A 5 -9.46 -9.06 11.77
C ASP A 5 -8.16 -9.73 11.29
N LEU A 6 -7.71 -9.41 10.07
CA LEU A 6 -6.44 -9.90 9.51
C LEU A 6 -5.22 -9.26 10.17
N LEU A 7 -5.28 -7.95 10.47
CA LEU A 7 -4.22 -7.26 11.22
C LEU A 7 -4.06 -7.87 12.62
N ASP A 8 -5.18 -8.14 13.31
CA ASP A 8 -5.16 -8.78 14.62
C ASP A 8 -4.59 -10.21 14.56
N ALA A 9 -4.92 -10.97 13.52
CA ALA A 9 -4.33 -12.28 13.30
C ALA A 9 -2.81 -12.22 13.11
N ALA A 10 -2.32 -11.28 12.28
CA ALA A 10 -0.88 -11.09 12.05
C ALA A 10 -0.13 -10.62 13.32
N ARG A 11 -0.78 -9.81 14.14
CA ARG A 11 -0.20 -9.32 15.41
C ARG A 11 -0.09 -10.42 16.45
N ASN A 12 -1.13 -11.25 16.58
CA ASN A 12 -1.24 -12.25 17.66
C ASN A 12 -0.72 -13.64 17.25
N HIS A 13 -0.86 -14.01 15.97
CA HIS A 13 -0.51 -15.33 15.44
C HIS A 13 0.25 -15.23 14.11
N PRO A 14 1.40 -14.52 14.04
CA PRO A 14 2.08 -14.20 12.77
C PRO A 14 2.57 -15.43 12.00
N LEU A 15 2.68 -16.59 12.63
CA LEU A 15 3.20 -17.80 11.97
C LEU A 15 2.14 -18.60 11.21
N GLU A 16 0.86 -18.23 11.30
CA GLU A 16 -0.24 -18.97 10.67
C GLU A 16 -1.40 -18.04 10.28
N VAL A 17 -1.15 -17.14 9.34
CA VAL A 17 -2.18 -16.21 8.84
C VAL A 17 -2.68 -16.69 7.48
N THR A 18 -3.98 -16.89 7.37
CA THR A 18 -4.62 -17.22 6.09
C THR A 18 -5.42 -16.01 5.58
N ILE A 19 -5.04 -15.52 4.40
CA ILE A 19 -5.73 -14.42 3.71
C ILE A 19 -6.83 -15.03 2.84
N PRO A 20 -8.13 -14.69 3.06
CA PRO A 20 -9.22 -15.27 2.27
C PRO A 20 -9.25 -14.71 0.83
N ALA A 21 -9.85 -15.50 -0.08
CA ALA A 21 -9.93 -15.18 -1.50
C ALA A 21 -10.58 -13.83 -1.83
N GLU A 22 -11.41 -13.27 -0.94
CA GLU A 22 -11.99 -11.92 -1.11
C GLU A 22 -10.96 -10.78 -1.08
N TRP A 23 -9.69 -11.08 -0.74
CA TRP A 23 -8.55 -10.17 -0.80
C TRP A 23 -7.62 -10.46 -1.98
N ALA A 24 -8.06 -11.27 -2.93
CA ALA A 24 -7.23 -11.64 -4.08
C ALA A 24 -7.10 -10.49 -5.10
N GLN A 25 -5.94 -10.49 -5.76
CA GLN A 25 -5.61 -9.70 -6.94
C GLN A 25 -5.12 -10.65 -8.02
N GLY A 26 -6.05 -11.21 -8.80
CA GLY A 26 -5.75 -12.29 -9.74
C GLY A 26 -5.36 -13.58 -9.02
N ARG A 27 -4.16 -14.11 -9.29
CA ARG A 27 -3.65 -15.36 -8.68
C ARG A 27 -2.98 -15.16 -7.32
N ALA A 28 -2.66 -13.94 -6.95
CA ALA A 28 -2.04 -13.59 -5.68
C ALA A 28 -3.02 -12.83 -4.79
N THR A 29 -2.71 -12.70 -3.52
CA THR A 29 -3.37 -11.76 -2.63
C THR A 29 -2.89 -10.35 -2.88
N PHE A 30 -3.69 -9.37 -2.50
CA PHE A 30 -3.41 -7.95 -2.61
C PHE A 30 -2.11 -7.58 -1.87
N GLY A 31 -1.16 -6.97 -2.58
CA GLY A 31 0.18 -6.66 -2.07
C GLY A 31 0.18 -5.71 -0.87
N GLY A 32 -0.69 -4.70 -0.88
CA GLY A 32 -0.86 -3.76 0.22
C GLY A 32 -1.30 -4.44 1.52
N LEU A 33 -2.17 -5.45 1.44
CA LEU A 33 -2.52 -6.27 2.61
C LEU A 33 -1.34 -7.12 3.09
N VAL A 34 -0.64 -7.80 2.18
CA VAL A 34 0.55 -8.60 2.55
C VAL A 34 1.59 -7.74 3.27
N ALA A 35 1.85 -6.52 2.77
CA ALA A 35 2.74 -5.56 3.40
C ALA A 35 2.23 -5.10 4.78
N ALA A 36 0.92 -4.84 4.91
CA ALA A 36 0.31 -4.45 6.17
C ALA A 36 0.42 -5.54 7.25
N LEU A 37 0.19 -6.80 6.87
CA LEU A 37 0.31 -7.93 7.81
C LEU A 37 1.77 -8.14 8.25
N GLN A 38 2.73 -8.01 7.33
CA GLN A 38 4.15 -8.06 7.69
C GLN A 38 4.55 -6.88 8.59
N TYR A 39 4.00 -5.69 8.34
CA TYR A 39 4.23 -4.54 9.20
C TYR A 39 3.72 -4.78 10.64
N GLU A 40 2.53 -5.38 10.83
CA GLU A 40 2.03 -5.70 12.17
C GLU A 40 2.96 -6.63 12.93
N ALA A 41 3.50 -7.66 12.28
CA ALA A 41 4.49 -8.55 12.89
C ALA A 41 5.80 -7.81 13.24
N LEU A 42 6.27 -6.90 12.38
CA LEU A 42 7.45 -6.06 12.62
C LEU A 42 7.20 -5.08 13.77
N ARG A 43 6.04 -4.41 13.78
CA ARG A 43 5.66 -3.41 14.78
C ARG A 43 5.63 -4.00 16.20
N ALA A 44 5.21 -5.24 16.34
CA ALA A 44 5.17 -5.96 17.62
C ALA A 44 6.56 -6.14 18.27
N GLN A 45 7.64 -6.02 17.50
CA GLN A 45 9.03 -6.18 17.98
C GLN A 45 9.74 -4.84 18.28
N VAL A 46 9.02 -3.70 18.17
CA VAL A 46 9.63 -2.36 18.29
C VAL A 46 9.00 -1.58 19.43
N PRO A 47 9.78 -0.84 20.24
CA PRO A 47 9.26 0.06 21.26
C PRO A 47 8.20 1.03 20.71
N ALA A 48 7.20 1.36 21.54
CA ALA A 48 6.05 2.18 21.13
C ALA A 48 6.43 3.61 20.71
N ASP A 49 7.53 4.15 21.25
CA ASP A 49 8.03 5.49 20.98
C ASP A 49 8.77 5.63 19.63
N ARG A 50 8.87 4.55 18.86
CA ARG A 50 9.52 4.51 17.55
C ARG A 50 8.50 4.25 16.45
N PRO A 51 7.88 5.28 15.87
CA PRO A 51 7.00 5.12 14.72
C PRO A 51 7.77 4.61 13.50
N LEU A 52 7.06 4.01 12.55
CA LEU A 52 7.60 3.62 11.26
C LEU A 52 8.06 4.86 10.48
N ARG A 53 9.24 4.77 9.85
CA ARG A 53 9.78 5.83 8.98
C ARG A 53 9.78 5.41 7.53
N SER A 54 10.20 4.17 7.24
CA SER A 54 10.22 3.65 5.87
C SER A 54 10.14 2.13 5.82
N LEU A 55 9.61 1.63 4.70
CA LEU A 55 9.69 0.24 4.29
C LEU A 55 10.31 0.15 2.90
N ALA A 56 11.17 -0.87 2.71
CA ALA A 56 11.58 -1.34 1.39
C ALA A 56 11.08 -2.77 1.23
N ILE A 57 10.23 -2.99 0.22
CA ILE A 57 9.49 -4.23 0.00
C ILE A 57 9.91 -4.83 -1.33
N THR A 58 10.18 -6.14 -1.36
CA THR A 58 10.40 -6.92 -2.57
C THR A 58 9.38 -8.05 -2.62
N PHE A 59 8.55 -8.05 -3.66
CA PHE A 59 7.63 -9.14 -3.95
C PHE A 59 8.35 -10.21 -4.76
N VAL A 60 8.82 -11.26 -4.08
CA VAL A 60 9.63 -12.34 -4.66
C VAL A 60 8.74 -13.32 -5.42
N GLY A 61 7.57 -13.61 -4.87
CA GLY A 61 6.57 -14.50 -5.45
C GLY A 61 5.16 -14.19 -4.96
N PRO A 62 4.14 -14.82 -5.55
CA PRO A 62 2.76 -14.60 -5.14
C PRO A 62 2.49 -15.23 -3.76
N VAL A 63 1.74 -14.52 -2.92
CA VAL A 63 1.09 -15.09 -1.74
C VAL A 63 -0.29 -15.57 -2.18
N ALA A 64 -0.53 -16.87 -2.15
CA ALA A 64 -1.82 -17.45 -2.55
C ALA A 64 -2.88 -17.24 -1.47
N ALA A 65 -4.12 -16.94 -1.89
CA ALA A 65 -5.26 -16.87 -0.99
C ALA A 65 -5.64 -18.28 -0.47
N ASP A 66 -6.30 -18.29 0.69
CA ASP A 66 -6.78 -19.52 1.37
C ASP A 66 -5.69 -20.54 1.71
N VAL A 67 -4.42 -20.12 1.68
CA VAL A 67 -3.26 -20.91 2.07
C VAL A 67 -2.55 -20.21 3.21
N PRO A 68 -2.23 -20.88 4.32
CA PRO A 68 -1.50 -20.27 5.44
C PRO A 68 -0.15 -19.71 5.01
N ALA A 69 0.17 -18.53 5.50
CA ALA A 69 1.47 -17.89 5.37
C ALA A 69 2.03 -17.53 6.75
N SER A 70 3.36 -17.52 6.89
CA SER A 70 4.05 -17.14 8.11
C SER A 70 4.83 -15.83 7.90
N TYR A 71 4.74 -14.94 8.88
CA TYR A 71 5.34 -13.62 8.91
C TYR A 71 6.49 -13.62 9.92
N HIS A 72 7.68 -13.78 9.43
CA HIS A 72 8.89 -13.85 10.25
C HIS A 72 9.51 -12.47 10.42
N VAL A 73 10.11 -12.23 11.58
CA VAL A 73 10.80 -10.98 11.90
C VAL A 73 12.18 -11.28 12.44
N GLU A 74 13.16 -10.52 11.96
CA GLU A 74 14.52 -10.49 12.44
C GLU A 74 14.89 -9.05 12.82
N VAL A 75 15.28 -8.81 14.07
CA VAL A 75 15.81 -7.53 14.52
C VAL A 75 17.27 -7.46 14.12
N LEU A 76 17.58 -6.68 13.07
CA LEU A 76 18.95 -6.50 12.57
C LEU A 76 19.77 -5.62 13.50
N ARG A 77 19.15 -4.57 14.04
CA ARG A 77 19.78 -3.65 14.98
C ARG A 77 18.75 -2.90 15.79
N GLU A 78 18.96 -2.81 17.07
CA GLU A 78 18.29 -1.89 17.96
C GLU A 78 19.30 -0.88 18.52
N GLY A 79 19.16 0.38 18.10
CA GLY A 79 19.98 1.49 18.59
C GLY A 79 19.22 2.30 19.66
N LYS A 80 19.80 3.41 20.13
CA LYS A 80 19.20 4.28 21.14
C LYS A 80 17.84 4.86 20.70
N ALA A 81 17.70 5.22 19.42
CA ALA A 81 16.51 5.89 18.89
C ALA A 81 16.00 5.30 17.56
N VAL A 82 16.69 4.31 16.99
CA VAL A 82 16.35 3.71 15.69
C VAL A 82 16.44 2.19 15.81
N SER A 83 15.43 1.51 15.23
CA SER A 83 15.41 0.06 15.06
C SER A 83 15.35 -0.28 13.57
N GLN A 84 16.16 -1.24 13.14
CA GLN A 84 16.19 -1.79 11.80
C GLN A 84 15.79 -3.26 11.85
N LEU A 85 14.79 -3.64 11.07
CA LEU A 85 14.24 -4.99 11.08
C LEU A 85 14.11 -5.52 9.65
N LEU A 86 14.18 -6.84 9.54
CA LEU A 86 13.88 -7.59 8.33
C LEU A 86 12.66 -8.48 8.56
N GLY A 87 11.66 -8.35 7.68
CA GLY A 87 10.50 -9.21 7.62
C GLY A 87 10.56 -10.17 6.44
N ARG A 88 10.05 -11.37 6.60
CA ARG A 88 9.90 -12.37 5.54
C ARG A 88 8.52 -13.00 5.61
N VAL A 89 7.77 -12.89 4.52
CA VAL A 89 6.54 -13.68 4.34
C VAL A 89 6.92 -14.98 3.67
N VAL A 90 6.61 -16.08 4.32
CA VAL A 90 6.92 -17.43 3.82
C VAL A 90 5.63 -18.21 3.62
N GLN A 91 5.49 -18.85 2.47
CA GLN A 91 4.37 -19.72 2.15
C GLN A 91 4.88 -20.97 1.45
N ASN A 92 4.43 -22.16 1.86
CA ASN A 92 4.88 -23.45 1.33
C ASN A 92 6.41 -23.66 1.41
N GLY A 93 7.06 -23.06 2.43
CA GLY A 93 8.53 -23.14 2.62
C GLY A 93 9.34 -22.18 1.76
N GLU A 94 8.70 -21.38 0.91
CA GLU A 94 9.36 -20.40 0.03
C GLU A 94 9.11 -18.97 0.51
N VAL A 95 10.11 -18.10 0.34
CA VAL A 95 9.97 -16.67 0.62
C VAL A 95 9.17 -16.02 -0.49
N ALA A 96 7.99 -15.49 -0.16
CA ALA A 96 7.12 -14.77 -1.09
C ALA A 96 7.33 -13.25 -1.06
N THR A 97 7.67 -12.67 0.11
CA THR A 97 7.90 -11.22 0.24
C THR A 97 9.01 -10.96 1.26
N LEU A 98 9.86 -9.98 0.95
CA LEU A 98 10.87 -9.42 1.87
C LEU A 98 10.49 -7.99 2.20
N VAL A 99 10.66 -7.59 3.47
CA VAL A 99 10.39 -6.24 3.95
C VAL A 99 11.52 -5.79 4.86
N GLN A 100 12.24 -4.74 4.48
CA GLN A 100 13.16 -4.06 5.37
C GLN A 100 12.47 -2.83 5.95
N ALA A 101 12.47 -2.72 7.29
CA ALA A 101 11.76 -1.67 8.01
C ALA A 101 12.72 -0.82 8.85
N SER A 102 12.50 0.51 8.82
CA SER A 102 13.20 1.48 9.64
C SER A 102 12.20 2.17 10.57
N PHE A 103 12.38 2.00 11.87
CA PHE A 103 11.61 2.69 12.91
C PHE A 103 12.50 3.71 13.61
N GLY A 104 11.95 4.87 13.97
CA GLY A 104 12.76 5.90 14.59
C GLY A 104 11.98 6.87 15.47
N ALA A 105 12.45 7.09 16.70
CA ALA A 105 11.92 8.12 17.58
C ALA A 105 12.11 9.52 17.00
N SER A 106 11.21 10.43 17.34
CA SER A 106 11.33 11.84 16.98
C SER A 106 12.52 12.48 17.69
N ARG A 107 13.13 13.47 17.05
CA ARG A 107 14.29 14.22 17.57
C ARG A 107 14.09 15.70 17.35
N GLU A 108 14.71 16.52 18.19
CA GLU A 108 14.89 17.93 17.89
C GLU A 108 15.73 18.09 16.60
N SER A 109 15.29 18.98 15.73
CA SER A 109 15.96 19.27 14.47
C SER A 109 15.93 20.75 14.14
N GLN A 110 17.04 21.27 13.65
CA GLN A 110 17.13 22.59 13.07
C GLN A 110 16.70 22.63 11.60
N VAL A 111 16.53 21.44 10.97
CA VAL A 111 16.12 21.31 9.57
C VAL A 111 14.63 21.01 9.52
N VAL A 112 13.89 21.94 8.94
CA VAL A 112 12.44 21.80 8.66
C VAL A 112 12.24 22.18 7.20
N VAL A 113 11.69 21.25 6.42
CA VAL A 113 11.29 21.48 5.03
C VAL A 113 9.82 21.06 4.91
N ALA A 114 8.97 21.99 4.50
CA ALA A 114 7.56 21.69 4.25
C ALA A 114 7.41 20.77 3.04
N SER A 115 6.40 19.91 3.09
CA SER A 115 6.03 19.09 1.94
C SER A 115 5.42 19.95 0.83
N GLU A 116 5.58 19.51 -0.43
CA GLU A 116 4.80 20.06 -1.53
C GLU A 116 3.30 19.78 -1.32
N PRO A 117 2.43 20.75 -1.66
CA PRO A 117 0.99 20.53 -1.60
C PRO A 117 0.54 19.47 -2.60
N PRO A 118 -0.62 18.82 -2.37
CA PRO A 118 -1.17 17.89 -3.34
C PRO A 118 -1.51 18.59 -4.66
N PRO A 119 -1.45 17.88 -5.79
CA PRO A 119 -1.98 18.40 -7.05
C PRO A 119 -3.47 18.76 -6.91
N THR A 120 -3.91 19.78 -7.67
CA THR A 120 -5.32 20.18 -7.68
C THR A 120 -6.18 19.11 -8.37
N PHE A 121 -7.06 18.49 -7.62
CA PHE A 121 -8.07 17.54 -8.10
C PHE A 121 -9.47 18.10 -7.97
N LYS A 122 -10.43 17.49 -8.69
CA LYS A 122 -11.83 17.63 -8.32
C LYS A 122 -12.03 17.05 -6.93
N HIS A 123 -12.87 17.70 -6.15
CA HIS A 123 -13.23 17.19 -4.82
C HIS A 123 -13.84 15.78 -4.93
N TRP A 124 -13.68 14.95 -3.91
CA TRP A 124 -14.09 13.55 -3.98
C TRP A 124 -15.60 13.36 -4.25
N ASP A 125 -16.46 14.28 -3.81
CA ASP A 125 -17.92 14.22 -4.05
C ASP A 125 -18.30 14.53 -5.49
N GLU A 126 -17.43 15.22 -6.26
CA GLU A 126 -17.60 15.47 -7.69
C GLU A 126 -17.09 14.34 -8.58
N CYS A 127 -16.42 13.36 -7.99
CA CYS A 127 -15.81 12.24 -8.69
C CYS A 127 -16.67 10.98 -8.56
N GLN A 128 -16.84 10.25 -9.67
CA GLN A 128 -17.55 8.98 -9.64
C GLN A 128 -16.73 7.91 -8.92
N GLU A 129 -17.36 7.18 -8.00
CA GLU A 129 -16.76 6.02 -7.36
C GLU A 129 -16.70 4.84 -8.33
N LEU A 130 -15.55 4.17 -8.36
CA LEU A 130 -15.39 2.93 -9.12
C LEU A 130 -16.19 1.80 -8.45
N PRO A 131 -17.13 1.17 -9.16
CA PRO A 131 -17.87 0.05 -8.61
C PRO A 131 -16.98 -1.20 -8.50
N TYR A 132 -17.16 -1.97 -7.44
CA TYR A 132 -16.72 -3.35 -7.46
C TYR A 132 -17.65 -4.16 -8.38
N MET A 133 -17.08 -4.91 -9.32
CA MET A 133 -17.80 -5.79 -10.25
C MET A 133 -17.20 -7.18 -10.20
N GLN A 134 -17.95 -8.14 -9.65
CA GLN A 134 -17.51 -9.53 -9.51
C GLN A 134 -17.04 -10.12 -10.85
N GLY A 135 -15.87 -10.74 -10.84
CA GLY A 135 -15.26 -11.36 -12.04
C GLY A 135 -14.65 -10.35 -13.03
N VAL A 136 -14.76 -9.04 -12.79
CA VAL A 136 -14.19 -7.99 -13.65
C VAL A 136 -13.11 -7.20 -12.93
N THR A 137 -13.43 -6.72 -11.73
CA THR A 137 -12.45 -6.02 -10.89
C THR A 137 -11.78 -6.99 -9.92
N PRO A 138 -10.56 -6.71 -9.46
CA PRO A 138 -9.92 -7.51 -8.43
C PRO A 138 -10.78 -7.63 -7.17
N GLU A 139 -10.76 -8.79 -6.51
CA GLU A 139 -11.62 -9.07 -5.35
C GLU A 139 -11.36 -8.12 -4.18
N PHE A 140 -10.10 -7.72 -3.95
CA PHE A 140 -9.76 -6.79 -2.86
C PHE A 140 -10.47 -5.43 -2.97
N MET A 141 -10.91 -5.01 -4.16
CA MET A 141 -11.67 -3.76 -4.36
C MET A 141 -13.05 -3.77 -3.67
N ARG A 142 -13.49 -4.90 -3.15
CA ARG A 142 -14.66 -4.95 -2.25
C ARG A 142 -14.46 -4.12 -0.99
N HIS A 143 -13.23 -4.04 -0.52
CA HIS A 143 -12.86 -3.46 0.77
C HIS A 143 -12.38 -2.01 0.65
N LEU A 144 -12.14 -1.52 -0.56
CA LEU A 144 -11.62 -0.19 -0.84
C LEU A 144 -12.56 0.60 -1.73
N ALA A 145 -12.84 1.84 -1.36
CA ALA A 145 -13.58 2.79 -2.18
C ALA A 145 -12.59 3.72 -2.88
N MET A 146 -12.71 3.86 -4.20
CA MET A 146 -11.83 4.67 -5.02
C MET A 146 -12.64 5.59 -5.91
N ARG A 147 -12.23 6.85 -6.03
CA ARG A 147 -12.82 7.86 -6.90
C ARG A 147 -11.77 8.45 -7.81
N TRP A 148 -11.90 8.18 -9.10
CA TRP A 148 -10.91 8.60 -10.10
C TRP A 148 -11.04 10.07 -10.43
N SER A 149 -9.93 10.81 -10.44
CA SER A 149 -9.90 12.24 -10.72
C SER A 149 -8.95 12.62 -11.86
N VAL A 150 -7.81 11.94 -11.98
CA VAL A 150 -6.76 12.26 -12.93
C VAL A 150 -6.31 11.02 -13.68
N GLY A 151 -5.97 11.21 -14.97
CA GLY A 151 -5.50 10.14 -15.86
C GLY A 151 -6.62 9.24 -16.39
N GLY A 152 -6.24 8.23 -17.15
CA GLY A 152 -7.17 7.25 -17.73
C GLY A 152 -7.41 6.06 -16.82
N LEU A 153 -8.55 5.38 -17.01
CA LEU A 153 -8.79 4.06 -16.41
C LEU A 153 -7.89 3.01 -17.08
N PRO A 154 -7.62 1.88 -16.40
CA PRO A 154 -6.87 0.78 -16.98
C PRO A 154 -7.41 0.34 -18.33
N PHE A 155 -6.52 0.04 -19.29
CA PHE A 155 -6.82 -0.51 -20.62
C PHE A 155 -7.59 0.42 -21.57
N THR A 156 -7.54 1.74 -21.34
CA THR A 156 -8.22 2.73 -22.21
C THR A 156 -7.33 3.31 -23.31
N GLY A 157 -6.04 2.99 -23.33
CA GLY A 157 -5.06 3.56 -24.25
C GLY A 157 -4.78 5.05 -23.98
N ASN A 158 -4.96 5.48 -22.76
CA ASN A 158 -4.66 6.83 -22.30
C ASN A 158 -3.14 7.00 -22.19
N THR A 159 -2.62 8.14 -22.66
CA THR A 159 -1.17 8.41 -22.69
C THR A 159 -0.69 9.35 -21.58
N SER A 160 -1.56 9.71 -20.63
CA SER A 160 -1.15 10.50 -19.47
C SER A 160 -0.11 9.76 -18.65
N ARG A 161 0.89 10.47 -18.18
CA ARG A 161 1.85 9.94 -17.18
C ARG A 161 1.29 9.99 -15.77
N ASP A 162 0.18 10.69 -15.58
CA ASP A 162 -0.41 10.98 -14.28
C ASP A 162 -1.66 10.15 -14.10
N MET A 163 -1.85 9.64 -12.88
CA MET A 163 -3.05 8.94 -12.45
C MET A 163 -3.30 9.23 -10.98
N GLY A 164 -4.56 9.35 -10.59
CA GLY A 164 -4.87 9.59 -9.20
C GLY A 164 -6.34 9.92 -8.93
N GLY A 165 -6.60 10.19 -7.67
CA GLY A 165 -7.93 10.50 -7.16
C GLY A 165 -7.99 10.28 -5.65
N TRP A 166 -9.10 9.75 -5.18
CA TRP A 166 -9.40 9.61 -3.76
C TRP A 166 -9.60 8.14 -3.40
N VAL A 167 -9.11 7.76 -2.23
CA VAL A 167 -9.18 6.39 -1.73
C VAL A 167 -9.46 6.36 -0.24
N ARG A 168 -10.26 5.39 0.20
CA ARG A 168 -10.50 5.08 1.61
C ARG A 168 -10.92 3.62 1.77
N LEU A 169 -11.05 3.13 2.99
CA LEU A 169 -11.72 1.86 3.22
C LEU A 169 -13.22 2.00 2.90
N ARG A 170 -13.86 0.91 2.50
CA ARG A 170 -15.29 0.93 2.16
C ARG A 170 -16.17 0.95 3.42
N GLY A 171 -17.31 1.59 3.33
CA GLY A 171 -18.09 2.08 4.46
C GLY A 171 -18.90 1.07 5.30
N ASP A 172 -18.78 -0.23 5.06
CA ASP A 172 -19.26 -1.30 5.96
C ASP A 172 -18.23 -1.69 7.02
N VAL A 173 -17.07 -1.08 6.98
CA VAL A 173 -16.01 -1.19 7.99
C VAL A 173 -16.37 -0.29 9.15
N LYS A 174 -16.19 -0.79 10.38
CA LYS A 174 -16.28 0.05 11.57
C LYS A 174 -15.24 1.17 11.45
N GLU A 175 -15.65 2.40 11.74
CA GLU A 175 -14.76 3.54 11.81
C GLU A 175 -13.67 3.28 12.86
N GLU A 176 -12.43 3.31 12.44
CA GLU A 176 -11.25 3.07 13.26
C GLU A 176 -10.17 4.12 12.93
N PRO A 177 -9.23 4.42 13.84
CA PRO A 177 -8.10 5.29 13.52
C PRO A 177 -7.29 4.76 12.34
N LEU A 178 -6.90 5.65 11.44
CA LEU A 178 -6.02 5.31 10.32
C LEU A 178 -4.61 5.06 10.84
N THR A 179 -4.06 3.89 10.53
CA THR A 179 -2.70 3.48 10.93
C THR A 179 -1.81 3.24 9.71
N GLU A 180 -0.52 3.01 9.93
CA GLU A 180 0.42 2.68 8.86
C GLU A 180 -0.02 1.45 8.05
N SER A 181 -0.65 0.46 8.69
CA SER A 181 -1.22 -0.71 7.99
C SER A 181 -2.31 -0.33 6.99
N HIS A 182 -3.18 0.60 7.37
CA HIS A 182 -4.21 1.13 6.48
C HIS A 182 -3.60 1.94 5.33
N ILE A 183 -2.59 2.77 5.62
CA ILE A 183 -1.88 3.57 4.60
C ILE A 183 -1.23 2.67 3.55
N LEU A 184 -0.62 1.53 3.95
CA LEU A 184 -0.08 0.55 3.03
C LEU A 184 -1.16 0.02 2.07
N ALA A 185 -2.34 -0.32 2.59
CA ALA A 185 -3.46 -0.76 1.75
C ALA A 185 -3.98 0.37 0.83
N LEU A 186 -4.08 1.61 1.31
CA LEU A 186 -4.57 2.74 0.51
C LEU A 186 -3.62 3.11 -0.63
N VAL A 187 -2.31 3.12 -0.38
CA VAL A 187 -1.31 3.45 -1.40
C VAL A 187 -1.24 2.39 -2.49
N ASP A 188 -1.29 1.10 -2.13
CA ASP A 188 -1.23 -0.01 -3.09
C ASP A 188 -2.59 -0.34 -3.74
N ALA A 189 -3.69 0.31 -3.33
CA ALA A 189 -5.02 0.11 -3.91
C ALA A 189 -5.07 0.45 -5.41
N TRP A 190 -4.24 1.38 -5.84
CA TRP A 190 -4.22 1.89 -7.20
C TRP A 190 -3.55 0.91 -8.16
N PRO A 191 -4.13 0.68 -9.34
CA PRO A 191 -3.51 -0.20 -10.32
C PRO A 191 -2.15 0.36 -10.76
N PRO A 192 -1.23 -0.49 -11.24
CA PRO A 192 0.00 0.00 -11.84
C PRO A 192 -0.27 1.11 -12.86
N ALA A 193 0.39 2.25 -12.72
CA ALA A 193 0.13 3.45 -13.53
C ALA A 193 0.36 3.25 -15.04
N LEU A 194 0.99 2.14 -15.44
CA LEU A 194 1.17 1.72 -16.83
C LEU A 194 -0.11 1.16 -17.48
N LEU A 195 -1.02 0.59 -16.69
CA LEU A 195 -2.20 -0.09 -17.23
C LEU A 195 -3.13 0.80 -18.06
N PRO A 196 -3.31 2.11 -17.76
CA PRO A 196 -4.05 3.02 -18.62
C PRO A 196 -3.51 3.13 -20.06
N HIS A 197 -2.20 2.98 -20.26
CA HIS A 197 -1.57 3.06 -21.60
C HIS A 197 -1.93 1.87 -22.49
N LEU A 198 -2.30 0.74 -21.93
CA LEU A 198 -2.69 -0.44 -22.68
C LEU A 198 -4.11 -0.30 -23.23
N ARG A 199 -4.38 -1.01 -24.33
CA ARG A 199 -5.73 -1.12 -24.95
C ARG A 199 -6.39 -2.48 -24.70
N LYS A 200 -5.64 -3.43 -24.13
CA LYS A 200 -6.12 -4.76 -23.80
C LYS A 200 -5.65 -5.15 -22.40
N PRO A 201 -6.43 -5.90 -21.64
CA PRO A 201 -6.01 -6.43 -20.36
C PRO A 201 -4.69 -7.21 -20.48
N ALA A 202 -3.76 -6.92 -19.59
CA ALA A 202 -2.50 -7.63 -19.45
C ALA A 202 -2.18 -7.77 -17.95
N PRO A 203 -1.55 -8.87 -17.53
CA PRO A 203 -1.09 -9.02 -16.17
C PRO A 203 0.00 -7.99 -15.85
N GLY A 204 0.00 -7.49 -14.62
CA GLY A 204 1.04 -6.65 -14.08
C GLY A 204 1.36 -7.05 -12.65
N SER A 205 2.59 -6.81 -12.22
CA SER A 205 3.03 -7.10 -10.86
C SER A 205 4.03 -6.04 -10.39
N THR A 206 3.98 -5.69 -9.13
CA THR A 206 5.03 -4.90 -8.48
C THR A 206 6.20 -5.82 -8.13
N LEU A 207 7.41 -5.40 -8.49
CA LEU A 207 8.65 -6.09 -8.13
C LEU A 207 9.21 -5.54 -6.81
N THR A 208 9.35 -4.22 -6.75
CA THR A 208 9.84 -3.52 -5.55
C THR A 208 8.96 -2.31 -5.24
N TRP A 209 8.83 -2.03 -3.96
CA TRP A 209 8.09 -0.90 -3.45
C TRP A 209 8.80 -0.29 -2.25
N THR A 210 9.10 1.01 -2.29
CA THR A 210 9.53 1.77 -1.14
C THR A 210 8.43 2.73 -0.72
N ILE A 211 8.26 2.90 0.58
CA ILE A 211 7.30 3.85 1.14
C ILE A 211 7.87 4.50 2.39
N GLU A 212 7.82 5.82 2.45
CA GLU A 212 8.24 6.67 3.55
C GLU A 212 7.01 7.27 4.22
N PHE A 213 6.95 7.18 5.55
CA PHE A 213 5.83 7.66 6.36
C PHE A 213 6.16 9.00 7.00
N ILE A 214 5.28 9.98 6.81
CA ILE A 214 5.40 11.29 7.42
C ILE A 214 4.79 11.24 8.82
N GLN A 215 5.63 11.41 9.81
CA GLN A 215 5.27 11.28 11.22
C GLN A 215 5.31 12.63 11.95
N PRO A 216 4.42 12.87 12.95
CA PRO A 216 3.36 11.93 13.39
C PRO A 216 2.24 11.78 12.37
N LEU A 217 1.57 10.62 12.37
CA LEU A 217 0.35 10.47 11.59
C LEU A 217 -0.72 11.41 12.12
N GLN A 218 -1.56 11.90 11.21
CA GLN A 218 -2.68 12.76 11.54
C GLN A 218 -3.82 11.96 12.18
N ASP A 219 -4.68 12.65 12.90
CA ASP A 219 -5.89 12.07 13.48
C ASP A 219 -6.97 11.88 12.39
N LEU A 220 -6.80 10.84 11.61
CA LEU A 220 -7.69 10.41 10.53
C LEU A 220 -8.32 9.08 10.86
N THR A 221 -9.46 8.81 10.24
CA THR A 221 -10.17 7.54 10.33
C THR A 221 -10.10 6.75 9.03
N THR A 222 -10.46 5.49 9.08
CA THR A 222 -10.53 4.60 7.91
C THR A 222 -11.58 5.03 6.88
N LEU A 223 -12.49 5.94 7.24
CA LEU A 223 -13.55 6.48 6.38
C LEU A 223 -13.21 7.82 5.74
N ASP A 224 -12.08 8.43 6.10
CA ASP A 224 -11.60 9.67 5.50
C ASP A 224 -11.05 9.43 4.09
N TRP A 225 -11.42 10.30 3.15
CA TRP A 225 -10.92 10.23 1.79
C TRP A 225 -9.51 10.79 1.71
N CYS A 226 -8.52 9.93 1.49
CA CYS A 226 -7.15 10.33 1.22
C CYS A 226 -6.94 10.60 -0.27
N GLN A 227 -6.19 11.64 -0.61
CA GLN A 227 -5.82 11.98 -1.97
C GLN A 227 -4.57 11.22 -2.39
N TYR A 228 -4.64 10.48 -3.48
CA TYR A 228 -3.51 9.75 -4.06
C TYR A 228 -3.15 10.30 -5.44
N TYR A 229 -1.88 10.45 -5.70
CA TYR A 229 -1.38 10.81 -7.02
C TYR A 229 -0.12 10.02 -7.33
N VAL A 230 -0.01 9.57 -8.58
CA VAL A 230 1.17 8.87 -9.10
C VAL A 230 1.57 9.43 -10.45
N ASN A 231 2.87 9.58 -10.67
CA ASN A 231 3.48 9.94 -11.95
C ASN A 231 4.40 8.83 -12.43
N ILE A 232 4.29 8.45 -13.72
CA ILE A 232 5.22 7.54 -14.39
C ILE A 232 6.49 8.31 -14.74
N GLU A 233 7.60 7.99 -14.08
CA GLU A 233 8.89 8.61 -14.38
C GLU A 233 9.50 8.04 -15.66
N HIS A 234 9.41 6.71 -15.84
CA HIS A 234 9.91 6.01 -17.01
C HIS A 234 9.21 4.67 -17.20
N ALA A 235 9.03 4.25 -18.47
CA ALA A 235 8.56 2.91 -18.81
C ALA A 235 9.19 2.44 -20.13
N ARG A 236 9.74 1.23 -20.12
CA ARG A 236 10.32 0.57 -21.29
C ARG A 236 10.51 -0.92 -21.03
N ASP A 237 10.52 -1.72 -22.12
CA ASP A 237 10.82 -3.17 -22.09
C ASP A 237 9.94 -3.97 -21.09
N GLY A 238 8.67 -3.56 -20.92
CA GLY A 238 7.73 -4.16 -19.98
C GLY A 238 7.87 -3.71 -18.53
N TYR A 239 8.81 -2.83 -18.21
CA TYR A 239 9.02 -2.30 -16.86
C TYR A 239 8.63 -0.83 -16.78
N GLY A 240 8.11 -0.44 -15.60
CA GLY A 240 7.79 0.95 -15.31
C GLY A 240 8.22 1.35 -13.91
N HIS A 241 8.59 2.62 -13.79
CA HIS A 241 9.01 3.26 -12.56
C HIS A 241 8.06 4.43 -12.28
N ALA A 242 7.44 4.41 -11.12
CA ALA A 242 6.46 5.40 -10.74
C ALA A 242 6.72 5.95 -9.34
N ALA A 243 6.56 7.27 -9.20
CA ALA A 243 6.59 7.96 -7.92
C ALA A 243 5.17 8.39 -7.56
N ALA A 244 4.76 8.15 -6.32
CA ALA A 244 3.44 8.45 -5.82
C ALA A 244 3.49 9.10 -4.44
N ALA A 245 2.40 9.76 -4.06
CA ALA A 245 2.22 10.25 -2.71
C ALA A 245 0.75 10.19 -2.30
N LEU A 246 0.54 10.16 -0.98
CA LEU A 246 -0.77 10.15 -0.35
C LEU A 246 -0.86 11.35 0.60
N TRP A 247 -1.97 12.09 0.49
CA TRP A 247 -2.28 13.23 1.35
C TRP A 247 -3.62 12.99 2.08
N SER A 248 -3.76 13.67 3.20
CA SER A 248 -5.01 13.76 3.94
C SER A 248 -6.08 14.54 3.16
N PRO A 249 -7.34 14.51 3.60
CA PRO A 249 -8.40 15.37 3.04
C PRO A 249 -8.09 16.86 3.12
N SER A 250 -7.28 17.28 4.10
CA SER A 250 -6.82 18.67 4.28
C SER A 250 -5.58 19.04 3.43
N GLY A 251 -5.01 18.07 2.70
CA GLY A 251 -3.84 18.29 1.84
C GLY A 251 -2.49 18.15 2.53
N GLU A 252 -2.44 17.57 3.73
CA GLU A 252 -1.19 17.28 4.43
C GLU A 252 -0.63 15.94 3.97
N LEU A 253 0.67 15.90 3.68
CA LEU A 253 1.35 14.70 3.20
C LEU A 253 1.37 13.61 4.28
N ILE A 254 0.96 12.40 3.90
CA ILE A 254 0.93 11.20 4.76
C ILE A 254 2.07 10.25 4.43
N ALA A 255 2.28 9.97 3.13
CA ALA A 255 3.28 9.03 2.67
C ALA A 255 3.83 9.40 1.29
N ILE A 256 5.09 9.04 1.07
CA ILE A 256 5.77 9.09 -0.23
C ILE A 256 6.01 7.64 -0.66
N SER A 257 5.81 7.33 -1.92
CA SER A 257 5.85 5.95 -2.41
C SER A 257 6.57 5.86 -3.75
N ARG A 258 7.27 4.77 -3.97
CA ARG A 258 7.97 4.49 -5.22
C ARG A 258 7.88 3.01 -5.58
N GLN A 259 7.45 2.71 -6.81
CA GLN A 259 7.30 1.33 -7.27
C GLN A 259 8.03 1.08 -8.58
N THR A 260 8.65 -0.10 -8.68
CA THR A 260 9.03 -0.72 -9.96
C THR A 260 8.03 -1.82 -10.26
N VAL A 261 7.37 -1.71 -11.41
CA VAL A 261 6.35 -2.66 -11.84
C VAL A 261 6.76 -3.33 -13.15
N VAL A 262 6.29 -4.55 -13.38
CA VAL A 262 6.37 -5.26 -14.65
C VAL A 262 4.98 -5.45 -15.22
N VAL A 263 4.83 -5.28 -16.54
CA VAL A 263 3.59 -5.52 -17.27
C VAL A 263 3.89 -6.48 -18.41
N PHE A 264 3.12 -7.55 -18.49
CA PHE A 264 3.27 -8.64 -19.46
C PHE A 264 2.34 -8.40 -20.67
N ALA A 265 2.63 -7.34 -21.45
CA ALA A 265 1.83 -6.92 -22.61
C ALA A 265 2.57 -7.12 -23.93
#